data_57004f494d45fcc3f34353d4ca7f136a
#
_entry.id   57004f494d45fcc3f34353d4ca7f136a
#
_cell.length_a   1.000
_cell.length_b   1.000
_cell.length_c   1.000
_cell.angle_alpha   90.00
_cell.angle_beta   90.00
_cell.angle_gamma   90.00
#
_symmetry.space_group_name_H-M   'P 1'
#
loop_
_entity.id
_entity.type
_entity.pdbx_description
1 polymer ?
#
loop_
_entity_poly.entity_id
_entity_poly.type
_entity_poly.pdbx_seq_one_letter_code
_entity_poly.pdbx_strand_id
1 'polypeptide(L)'
;TIENFNSYVEAGYDQEFRRNEKEMAKLTATYVAIPLVPCEIITYGGVARNDKAEVIRADGSSIPGLFVAGEASANSAYMGFTLTNCFAWGRIAGASAAAYAK
;
A
#
# COMPACT_ATOMS: atom_id res chain seq x y z
N THR A 1 29.05 2.83 -11.53
CA THR A 1 27.88 2.30 -10.79
C THR A 1 27.65 0.81 -11.15
N ILE A 2 27.52 0.44 -12.43
CA ILE A 2 27.28 -0.98 -12.84
C ILE A 2 28.48 -1.85 -12.49
N GLU A 3 29.71 -1.41 -12.70
CA GLU A 3 30.93 -2.12 -12.33
C GLU A 3 30.98 -2.38 -10.82
N ASN A 4 30.70 -1.37 -10.00
CA ASN A 4 30.66 -1.53 -8.55
C ASN A 4 29.55 -2.53 -8.14
N PHE A 5 28.36 -2.44 -8.74
CA PHE A 5 27.29 -3.38 -8.47
C PHE A 5 27.70 -4.81 -8.81
N ASN A 6 28.30 -5.02 -9.98
CA ASN A 6 28.76 -6.34 -10.38
C ASN A 6 29.87 -6.89 -9.47
N SER A 7 30.76 -6.03 -8.97
CA SER A 7 31.78 -6.46 -7.98
C SER A 7 31.14 -6.87 -6.64
N TYR A 8 30.05 -6.21 -6.22
CA TYR A 8 29.31 -6.60 -5.03
C TYR A 8 28.57 -7.96 -5.21
N VAL A 9 28.03 -8.21 -6.42
CA VAL A 9 27.44 -9.50 -6.74
C VAL A 9 28.48 -10.61 -6.64
N GLU A 10 29.70 -10.40 -7.17
CA GLU A 10 30.80 -11.35 -7.08
C GLU A 10 31.29 -11.56 -5.65
N ALA A 11 31.27 -10.52 -4.84
CA ALA A 11 31.62 -10.58 -3.42
C ALA A 11 30.52 -11.18 -2.52
N GLY A 12 29.31 -11.38 -3.06
CA GLY A 12 28.14 -11.86 -2.30
C GLY A 12 27.59 -10.86 -1.30
N TYR A 13 28.02 -9.58 -1.33
CA TYR A 13 27.59 -8.57 -0.40
C TYR A 13 27.57 -7.16 -1.03
N ASP A 14 26.44 -6.47 -0.94
CA ASP A 14 26.30 -5.08 -1.36
C ASP A 14 26.73 -4.12 -0.25
N GLN A 15 27.91 -3.51 -0.42
CA GLN A 15 28.49 -2.60 0.55
C GLN A 15 27.76 -1.24 0.62
N GLU A 16 27.09 -0.85 -0.45
CA GLU A 16 26.47 0.47 -0.58
C GLU A 16 25.02 0.49 -0.07
N PHE A 17 24.19 -0.48 -0.50
CA PHE A 17 22.77 -0.53 -0.18
C PHE A 17 22.37 -1.73 0.69
N ARG A 18 23.31 -2.60 1.07
CA ARG A 18 23.09 -3.77 1.92
C ARG A 18 22.00 -4.72 1.41
N ARG A 19 21.87 -4.83 0.08
CA ARG A 19 20.94 -5.77 -0.55
C ARG A 19 21.33 -7.20 -0.23
N ASN A 20 20.32 -8.07 -0.13
CA ASN A 20 20.54 -9.49 0.10
C ASN A 20 21.16 -10.13 -1.15
N GLU A 21 22.10 -11.06 -0.98
CA GLU A 21 22.74 -11.80 -2.07
C GLU A 21 21.69 -12.40 -3.04
N LYS A 22 20.61 -12.95 -2.53
CA LYS A 22 19.52 -13.55 -3.33
C LYS A 22 18.75 -12.55 -4.21
N GLU A 23 18.89 -11.26 -3.93
CA GLU A 23 18.24 -10.16 -4.67
C GLU A 23 19.19 -9.52 -5.68
N MET A 24 20.41 -10.01 -5.77
CA MET A 24 21.43 -9.49 -6.67
C MET A 24 21.73 -10.47 -7.79
N ALA A 25 21.77 -9.96 -9.01
CA ALA A 25 22.20 -10.70 -10.18
C ALA A 25 23.16 -9.87 -11.03
N LYS A 26 24.18 -10.49 -11.58
CA LYS A 26 25.18 -9.79 -12.41
C LYS A 26 24.51 -9.18 -13.65
N LEU A 27 24.77 -7.91 -13.88
CA LEU A 27 24.28 -7.19 -15.04
C LEU A 27 25.26 -7.40 -16.21
N THR A 28 24.84 -8.04 -17.29
CA THR A 28 25.72 -8.47 -18.39
C THR A 28 25.25 -8.07 -19.77
N ALA A 29 24.11 -7.40 -19.90
CA ALA A 29 23.51 -7.07 -21.19
C ALA A 29 23.47 -5.55 -21.47
N THR A 30 22.84 -5.18 -22.55
CA THR A 30 22.51 -3.77 -22.85
C THR A 30 21.57 -3.21 -21.78
N TYR A 31 21.87 -2.03 -21.28
CA TYR A 31 21.14 -1.38 -20.21
C TYR A 31 20.24 -0.27 -20.75
N VAL A 32 19.11 -0.08 -20.09
CA VAL A 32 18.25 1.08 -20.28
C VAL A 32 18.24 1.86 -18.98
N ALA A 33 18.64 3.11 -19.03
CA ALA A 33 18.56 4.02 -17.89
C ALA A 33 17.17 4.69 -17.87
N ILE A 34 16.43 4.50 -16.79
CA ILE A 34 15.12 5.11 -16.57
C ILE A 34 15.24 6.07 -15.39
N PRO A 35 15.02 7.39 -15.58
CA PRO A 35 14.99 8.31 -14.46
C PRO A 35 13.78 8.01 -13.56
N LEU A 36 14.03 7.87 -12.27
CA LEU A 36 12.99 7.65 -11.27
C LEU A 36 12.87 8.89 -10.40
N VAL A 37 11.63 9.23 -10.08
CA VAL A 37 11.31 10.25 -9.10
C VAL A 37 10.49 9.62 -7.98
N PRO A 38 10.66 10.05 -6.72
CA PRO A 38 9.79 9.62 -5.64
C PRO A 38 8.35 10.04 -5.94
N CYS A 39 7.41 9.13 -5.78
CA CYS A 39 5.98 9.42 -5.85
C CYS A 39 5.24 8.65 -4.77
N GLU A 40 4.11 9.20 -4.34
CA GLU A 40 3.21 8.52 -3.43
C GLU A 40 2.28 7.60 -4.21
N ILE A 41 2.16 6.35 -3.78
CA ILE A 41 1.33 5.34 -4.42
C ILE A 41 0.11 5.02 -3.56
N ILE A 42 0.27 5.05 -2.24
CA ILE A 42 -0.76 4.63 -1.29
C ILE A 42 -0.61 5.37 0.04
N THR A 43 -1.76 5.70 0.64
CA THR A 43 -1.84 6.27 1.98
C THR A 43 -2.35 5.22 2.95
N TYR A 44 -1.60 4.93 4.00
CA TYR A 44 -2.01 3.97 5.06
C TYR A 44 -2.84 4.61 6.16
N GLY A 45 -2.82 5.92 6.28
CA GLY A 45 -3.66 6.69 7.19
C GLY A 45 -5.06 6.89 6.63
N GLY A 46 -6.01 7.29 7.47
CA GLY A 46 -7.36 7.59 7.02
C GLY A 46 -8.36 7.62 8.18
N VAL A 47 -9.60 7.72 7.83
CA VAL A 47 -10.71 7.78 8.78
C VAL A 47 -10.95 6.40 9.39
N ALA A 48 -11.06 6.32 10.71
CA ALA A 48 -11.35 5.08 11.40
C ALA A 48 -12.80 4.63 11.13
N ARG A 49 -13.01 3.34 11.00
CA ARG A 49 -14.33 2.72 10.74
C ARG A 49 -14.53 1.44 11.53
N ASN A 50 -15.79 1.07 11.71
CA ASN A 50 -16.19 -0.22 12.28
C ASN A 50 -16.41 -1.29 11.17
N ASP A 51 -16.89 -2.45 11.56
CA ASP A 51 -17.20 -3.59 10.68
C ASP A 51 -18.36 -3.34 9.70
N LYS A 52 -19.18 -2.33 9.94
CA LYS A 52 -20.25 -1.86 9.05
C LYS A 52 -19.82 -0.71 8.14
N ALA A 53 -18.54 -0.38 8.14
CA ALA A 53 -17.96 0.76 7.42
C ALA A 53 -18.46 2.14 7.89
N GLU A 54 -19.09 2.24 9.05
CA GLU A 54 -19.47 3.52 9.66
C GLU A 54 -18.22 4.21 10.19
N VAL A 55 -18.10 5.51 9.96
CA VAL A 55 -17.03 6.33 10.52
C VAL A 55 -17.17 6.41 12.03
N ILE A 56 -16.08 6.17 12.74
CA ILE A 56 -16.03 6.26 14.20
C ILE A 56 -15.22 7.46 14.68
N ARG A 57 -15.69 8.09 15.75
CA ARG A 57 -15.01 9.18 16.45
C ARG A 57 -13.89 8.65 17.33
N ALA A 58 -13.10 9.56 17.88
CA ALA A 58 -12.02 9.21 18.81
C ALA A 58 -12.52 8.55 20.12
N ASP A 59 -13.77 8.78 20.50
CA ASP A 59 -14.42 8.14 21.65
C ASP A 59 -15.01 6.76 21.34
N GLY A 60 -14.84 6.27 20.09
CA GLY A 60 -15.35 4.99 19.63
C GLY A 60 -16.81 5.00 19.16
N SER A 61 -17.54 6.12 19.26
CA SER A 61 -18.92 6.22 18.78
C SER A 61 -18.97 6.37 17.25
N SER A 62 -19.99 5.76 16.61
CA SER A 62 -20.24 5.94 15.17
C SER A 62 -20.79 7.33 14.87
N ILE A 63 -20.48 7.85 13.67
CA ILE A 63 -21.14 9.05 13.13
C ILE A 63 -22.32 8.57 12.27
N PRO A 64 -23.57 8.83 12.69
CA PRO A 64 -24.74 8.35 11.96
C PRO A 64 -24.77 8.86 10.51
N GLY A 65 -25.02 7.98 9.57
CA GLY A 65 -25.13 8.30 8.15
C GLY A 65 -23.83 8.57 7.41
N LEU A 66 -22.66 8.45 8.10
CA LEU A 66 -21.35 8.62 7.46
C LEU A 66 -20.64 7.29 7.36
N PHE A 67 -20.29 6.91 6.11
CA PHE A 67 -19.61 5.67 5.80
C PHE A 67 -18.31 5.95 5.06
N VAL A 68 -17.32 5.08 5.23
CA VAL A 68 -16.02 5.20 4.56
C VAL A 68 -15.53 3.83 4.07
N ALA A 69 -14.94 3.80 2.88
CA ALA A 69 -14.40 2.58 2.29
C ALA A 69 -13.11 2.83 1.52
N GLY A 70 -12.36 1.76 1.28
CA GLY A 70 -11.14 1.81 0.48
C GLY A 70 -9.99 2.54 1.16
N GLU A 71 -9.15 3.18 0.35
CA GLU A 71 -7.94 3.84 0.84
C GLU A 71 -8.21 5.06 1.74
N ALA A 72 -9.35 5.71 1.59
CA ALA A 72 -9.76 6.81 2.47
C ALA A 72 -9.99 6.38 3.93
N SER A 73 -10.13 5.08 4.19
CA SER A 73 -10.29 4.54 5.53
C SER A 73 -8.97 4.11 6.15
N ALA A 74 -8.81 4.29 7.45
CA ALA A 74 -7.72 3.69 8.21
C ALA A 74 -7.72 2.17 8.05
N ASN A 75 -6.56 1.54 8.24
CA ASN A 75 -6.36 0.10 8.05
C ASN A 75 -6.57 -0.37 6.60
N SER A 76 -6.16 0.43 5.64
CA SER A 76 -6.04 -0.03 4.25
C SER A 76 -5.19 -1.29 4.17
N ALA A 77 -5.57 -2.19 3.29
CA ALA A 77 -4.85 -3.44 3.10
C ALA A 77 -3.41 -3.18 2.66
N TYR A 78 -2.53 -4.11 3.04
CA TYR A 78 -1.13 -4.11 2.66
C TYR A 78 -0.96 -4.01 1.14
N MET A 79 0.20 -3.53 0.69
CA MET A 79 0.54 -3.36 -0.72
C MET A 79 0.17 -4.59 -1.56
N GLY A 80 -0.54 -4.39 -2.67
CA GLY A 80 -1.06 -5.44 -3.54
C GLY A 80 -2.54 -5.80 -3.33
N PHE A 81 -3.14 -5.39 -2.22
CA PHE A 81 -4.55 -5.68 -1.91
C PHE A 81 -5.48 -4.45 -1.91
N THR A 82 -4.99 -3.31 -2.35
CA THR A 82 -5.73 -2.03 -2.28
C THR A 82 -7.05 -2.10 -3.05
N LEU A 83 -7.05 -2.62 -4.28
CA LEU A 83 -8.27 -2.78 -5.08
C LEU A 83 -9.26 -3.74 -4.42
N THR A 84 -8.79 -4.88 -3.92
CA THR A 84 -9.62 -5.84 -3.19
C THR A 84 -10.25 -5.18 -1.96
N ASN A 85 -9.47 -4.39 -1.22
CA ASN A 85 -9.96 -3.62 -0.08
C ASN A 85 -11.04 -2.61 -0.50
N CYS A 86 -10.85 -1.88 -1.60
CA CYS A 86 -11.85 -0.95 -2.12
C CYS A 86 -13.15 -1.66 -2.48
N PHE A 87 -13.12 -2.79 -3.18
CA PHE A 87 -14.32 -3.54 -3.57
C PHE A 87 -15.02 -4.15 -2.37
N ALA A 88 -14.29 -4.80 -1.47
CA ALA A 88 -14.87 -5.45 -0.29
C ALA A 88 -15.57 -4.42 0.62
N TRP A 89 -14.86 -3.36 0.97
CA TRP A 89 -15.41 -2.34 1.86
C TRP A 89 -16.41 -1.42 1.18
N GLY A 90 -16.27 -1.17 -0.13
CA GLY A 90 -17.28 -0.45 -0.91
C GLY A 90 -18.61 -1.17 -0.89
N ARG A 91 -18.61 -2.52 -1.01
CA ARG A 91 -19.82 -3.34 -0.90
C ARG A 91 -20.46 -3.25 0.50
N ILE A 92 -19.64 -3.35 1.56
CA ILE A 92 -20.12 -3.25 2.95
C ILE A 92 -20.70 -1.85 3.22
N ALA A 93 -19.97 -0.79 2.85
CA ALA A 93 -20.42 0.58 3.02
C ALA A 93 -21.73 0.87 2.27
N GLY A 94 -21.85 0.40 1.03
CA GLY A 94 -23.05 0.54 0.23
C GLY A 94 -24.26 -0.18 0.84
N ALA A 95 -24.06 -1.40 1.33
CA ALA A 95 -25.13 -2.14 2.00
C ALA A 95 -25.56 -1.46 3.31
N SER A 96 -24.62 -0.98 4.10
CA SER A 96 -24.89 -0.27 5.35
C SER A 96 -25.59 1.07 5.11
N ALA A 97 -25.16 1.84 4.13
CA ALA A 97 -25.79 3.10 3.74
C ALA A 97 -27.23 2.89 3.24
N ALA A 98 -27.46 1.87 2.42
CA ALA A 98 -28.81 1.55 1.94
C ALA A 98 -29.75 1.09 3.09
N ALA A 99 -29.20 0.40 4.08
CA ALA A 99 -29.98 0.02 5.27
C ALA A 99 -30.29 1.23 6.16
N TYR A 100 -29.37 2.18 6.25
CA TYR A 100 -29.57 3.40 7.03
C TYR A 100 -30.60 4.36 6.41
N ALA A 101 -30.68 4.40 5.09
CA ALA A 101 -31.60 5.30 4.36
C ALA A 101 -33.08 4.87 4.37
N LYS A 102 -33.41 3.69 4.91
CA LYS A 102 -34.80 3.18 5.05
C LYS A 102 -35.41 3.65 6.35
#